data_a8a90dbd5acde2d9aec9b49c2777b657
#
_entry.id   a8a90dbd5acde2d9aec9b49c2777b657
#
_cell.length_a   1.000
_cell.length_b   1.000
_cell.length_c   1.000
_cell.angle_alpha   90.00
_cell.angle_beta   90.00
_cell.angle_gamma   90.00
#
_symmetry.space_group_name_H-M   'P 1'
#
loop_
_entity.id
_entity.type
_entity.pdbx_description
1 polymer ?
#
loop_
_entity_poly.entity_id
_entity_poly.type
_entity_poly.pdbx_seq_one_letter_code
_entity_poly.pdbx_strand_id
1 'polypeptide(L)'
;MNPKPEIAVIGAGWAGLAAAAYLAPHCRLTLFEAGKVAGGRARGVAHGEFAELDNGQHLLIGAYRAVFRLLRRVGESPDALFLREPLHWHLADGFQFRCPQKLPAPLHLLWAVLRGKNVDWAQKTALLRQMAALQRWHKRQPPDQSIASWLDEQRVGEEWRAQFWRPMVLGALNTPPESASLRVLCHVLADGVWASRDAGDFYMAKRNLTDALAAPVLRYLAQHGAKYRPNCRIAQVQAASGKVQADGQTFDAAVFAVAPYHLAPLLPEHLGDAVRQAVQQLSYHAITTVYLRYPQPLHLPAALTGFAHRPTQWLLDRGRLQHPNEAAAIISTSDLVAQSSLHTDGKPDWAATAHQDLLQLNPHLPPPEAQQTITEKRATVASTVNRRLPDMVDLNTARIWLAGDWLHDRYPATLEAAVQTGERAAQQCLAALAHTSGTR
;
A
#
# COMPACT_ATOMS: atom_id res chain seq x y z
N MET A 1 -27.95 -7.90 -30.94
CA MET A 1 -26.98 -7.38 -29.94
C MET A 1 -25.63 -7.93 -30.33
N ASN A 2 -24.63 -7.05 -30.50
CA ASN A 2 -23.27 -7.51 -30.73
C ASN A 2 -22.80 -8.34 -29.49
N PRO A 3 -22.07 -9.44 -29.69
CA PRO A 3 -21.59 -10.24 -28.59
C PRO A 3 -20.67 -9.38 -27.69
N LYS A 4 -20.84 -9.53 -26.38
CA LYS A 4 -19.94 -8.83 -25.42
C LYS A 4 -18.49 -9.22 -25.68
N PRO A 5 -17.53 -8.27 -25.65
CA PRO A 5 -16.12 -8.57 -25.87
C PRO A 5 -15.59 -9.53 -24.80
N GLU A 6 -14.62 -10.35 -25.16
CA GLU A 6 -13.91 -11.25 -24.26
C GLU A 6 -12.62 -10.60 -23.76
N ILE A 7 -12.47 -10.45 -22.45
CA ILE A 7 -11.33 -9.76 -21.85
C ILE A 7 -10.65 -10.68 -20.84
N ALA A 8 -9.32 -10.76 -20.93
CA ALA A 8 -8.47 -11.40 -19.92
C ALA A 8 -7.95 -10.37 -18.91
N VAL A 9 -8.00 -10.71 -17.62
CA VAL A 9 -7.25 -10.02 -16.58
C VAL A 9 -6.25 -11.00 -15.99
N ILE A 10 -4.96 -10.68 -16.01
CA ILE A 10 -3.88 -11.56 -15.59
C ILE A 10 -3.26 -11.02 -14.31
N GLY A 11 -3.48 -11.73 -13.20
CA GLY A 11 -3.14 -11.36 -11.84
C GLY A 11 -4.35 -10.87 -11.05
N ALA A 12 -4.66 -11.56 -9.95
CA ALA A 12 -5.75 -11.22 -9.04
C ALA A 12 -5.24 -10.49 -7.77
N GLY A 13 -4.20 -9.67 -7.90
CA GLY A 13 -3.85 -8.65 -6.93
C GLY A 13 -4.86 -7.49 -6.97
N TRP A 14 -4.69 -6.49 -6.12
CA TRP A 14 -5.65 -5.38 -5.96
C TRP A 14 -5.92 -4.60 -7.25
N ALA A 15 -4.89 -4.40 -8.09
CA ALA A 15 -5.06 -3.76 -9.39
C ALA A 15 -5.91 -4.61 -10.34
N GLY A 16 -5.65 -5.92 -10.39
CA GLY A 16 -6.42 -6.84 -11.23
C GLY A 16 -7.84 -7.04 -10.74
N LEU A 17 -8.07 -7.15 -9.43
CA LEU A 17 -9.41 -7.21 -8.84
C LEU A 17 -10.21 -5.94 -9.15
N ALA A 18 -9.58 -4.76 -9.06
CA ALA A 18 -10.22 -3.51 -9.44
C ALA A 18 -10.56 -3.48 -10.93
N ALA A 19 -9.59 -3.76 -11.81
CA ALA A 19 -9.83 -3.81 -13.25
C ALA A 19 -10.97 -4.78 -13.59
N ALA A 20 -10.96 -5.99 -13.01
CA ALA A 20 -12.01 -6.99 -13.20
C ALA A 20 -13.39 -6.50 -12.77
N ALA A 21 -13.51 -5.84 -11.59
CA ALA A 21 -14.78 -5.33 -11.09
C ALA A 21 -15.36 -4.20 -11.96
N TYR A 22 -14.51 -3.40 -12.61
CA TYR A 22 -14.97 -2.36 -13.54
C TYR A 22 -15.30 -2.92 -14.93
N LEU A 23 -14.65 -4.00 -15.38
CA LEU A 23 -14.87 -4.64 -16.65
C LEU A 23 -16.08 -5.58 -16.67
N ALA A 24 -16.31 -6.35 -15.60
CA ALA A 24 -17.26 -7.46 -15.55
C ALA A 24 -18.69 -7.12 -16.03
N PRO A 25 -19.29 -5.95 -15.75
CA PRO A 25 -20.62 -5.61 -16.26
C PRO A 25 -20.69 -5.48 -17.79
N HIS A 26 -19.55 -5.21 -18.45
CA HIS A 26 -19.48 -4.79 -19.84
C HIS A 26 -18.94 -5.87 -20.80
N CYS A 27 -18.34 -6.94 -20.29
CA CYS A 27 -17.63 -7.94 -21.09
C CYS A 27 -17.83 -9.37 -20.56
N ARG A 28 -17.37 -10.35 -21.32
CA ARG A 28 -17.11 -11.72 -20.84
C ARG A 28 -15.68 -11.75 -20.28
N LEU A 29 -15.58 -11.81 -18.97
CA LEU A 29 -14.31 -11.66 -18.25
C LEU A 29 -13.75 -13.01 -17.83
N THR A 30 -12.43 -13.18 -18.01
CA THR A 30 -11.67 -14.25 -17.38
C THR A 30 -10.55 -13.61 -16.54
N LEU A 31 -10.55 -13.89 -15.22
CA LEU A 31 -9.52 -13.45 -14.27
C LEU A 31 -8.60 -14.62 -13.96
N PHE A 32 -7.33 -14.52 -14.31
CA PHE A 32 -6.30 -15.53 -14.05
C PHE A 32 -5.47 -15.15 -12.82
N GLU A 33 -5.18 -16.13 -11.96
CA GLU A 33 -4.31 -15.98 -10.80
C GLU A 33 -3.36 -17.17 -10.68
N ALA A 34 -2.06 -16.89 -10.58
CA ALA A 34 -1.03 -17.92 -10.46
C ALA A 34 -1.07 -18.64 -9.10
N GLY A 35 -1.51 -17.96 -8.05
CA GLY A 35 -1.64 -18.49 -6.70
C GLY A 35 -3.01 -19.12 -6.43
N LYS A 36 -3.13 -19.72 -5.24
CA LYS A 36 -4.40 -20.31 -4.76
C LYS A 36 -5.41 -19.23 -4.35
N VAL A 37 -4.94 -18.09 -3.87
CA VAL A 37 -5.76 -17.05 -3.22
C VAL A 37 -5.53 -15.71 -3.91
N ALA A 38 -6.60 -14.99 -4.18
CA ALA A 38 -6.56 -13.63 -4.69
C ALA A 38 -6.12 -12.63 -3.59
N GLY A 39 -5.69 -11.43 -3.99
CA GLY A 39 -5.26 -10.35 -3.11
C GLY A 39 -3.79 -9.97 -3.27
N GLY A 40 -2.98 -10.81 -3.92
CA GLY A 40 -1.57 -10.52 -4.19
C GLY A 40 -0.75 -10.37 -2.90
N ARG A 41 -0.04 -9.25 -2.74
CA ARG A 41 0.74 -8.93 -1.54
C ARG A 41 -0.11 -8.58 -0.32
N ALA A 42 -1.33 -8.09 -0.52
CA ALA A 42 -2.27 -7.74 0.54
C ALA A 42 -3.41 -8.76 0.60
N ARG A 43 -3.17 -9.85 1.31
CA ARG A 43 -4.10 -10.97 1.47
C ARG A 43 -3.96 -11.61 2.85
N GLY A 44 -5.01 -12.29 3.27
CA GLY A 44 -4.97 -13.18 4.42
C GLY A 44 -4.05 -14.37 4.21
N VAL A 45 -3.42 -14.81 5.28
CA VAL A 45 -2.61 -16.02 5.33
C VAL A 45 -3.07 -16.90 6.49
N ALA A 46 -3.14 -18.21 6.26
CA ALA A 46 -3.45 -19.17 7.32
C ALA A 46 -2.18 -19.45 8.13
N HIS A 47 -2.32 -19.35 9.45
CA HIS A 47 -1.28 -19.77 10.38
C HIS A 47 -1.93 -20.43 11.60
N GLY A 48 -1.49 -21.65 11.97
CA GLY A 48 -2.17 -22.51 12.93
C GLY A 48 -2.43 -21.93 14.32
N GLU A 49 -1.63 -20.96 14.75
CA GLU A 49 -1.74 -20.36 16.09
C GLU A 49 -2.47 -19.02 16.12
N PHE A 50 -2.67 -18.37 14.95
CA PHE A 50 -3.31 -17.07 14.82
C PHE A 50 -4.52 -17.17 13.89
N ALA A 51 -5.66 -16.64 14.30
CA ALA A 51 -6.91 -16.77 13.54
C ALA A 51 -6.96 -15.89 12.29
N GLU A 52 -6.48 -14.67 12.35
CA GLU A 52 -6.74 -13.62 11.35
C GLU A 52 -5.44 -12.88 11.01
N LEU A 53 -4.52 -13.53 10.25
CA LEU A 53 -3.30 -12.89 9.80
C LEU A 53 -3.37 -12.45 8.33
N ASP A 54 -2.64 -11.40 8.04
CA ASP A 54 -2.33 -10.97 6.67
C ASP A 54 -0.85 -11.22 6.33
N ASN A 55 -0.53 -11.24 5.04
CA ASN A 55 0.85 -11.35 4.52
C ASN A 55 1.73 -10.13 4.89
N GLY A 56 1.34 -9.40 5.89
CA GLY A 56 1.89 -8.18 6.43
C GLY A 56 0.76 -7.30 6.94
N GLN A 57 0.99 -6.58 8.02
CA GLN A 57 -0.05 -5.71 8.57
C GLN A 57 -0.26 -4.50 7.66
N HIS A 58 -1.47 -4.33 7.17
CA HIS A 58 -1.85 -3.20 6.33
C HIS A 58 -2.69 -2.22 7.13
N LEU A 59 -2.39 -0.94 6.94
CA LEU A 59 -3.15 0.18 7.47
C LEU A 59 -3.64 1.02 6.28
N LEU A 60 -4.95 1.26 6.21
CA LEU A 60 -5.52 2.19 5.24
C LEU A 60 -5.74 3.54 5.91
N ILE A 61 -5.83 4.58 5.11
CA ILE A 61 -6.21 5.92 5.58
C ILE A 61 -7.47 6.40 4.85
N GLY A 62 -8.15 7.39 5.42
CA GLY A 62 -9.38 7.94 4.84
C GLY A 62 -9.22 8.50 3.42
N ALA A 63 -7.98 8.81 3.02
CA ALA A 63 -7.63 9.21 1.66
C ALA A 63 -7.71 8.07 0.62
N TYR A 64 -7.86 6.80 1.03
CA TYR A 64 -7.97 5.65 0.13
C TYR A 64 -9.35 5.57 -0.53
N ARG A 65 -9.70 6.63 -1.24
CA ARG A 65 -11.05 6.84 -1.81
C ARG A 65 -11.41 5.85 -2.90
N ALA A 66 -10.43 5.42 -3.72
CA ALA A 66 -10.70 4.44 -4.77
C ALA A 66 -10.94 3.04 -4.18
N VAL A 67 -10.20 2.66 -3.13
CA VAL A 67 -10.43 1.41 -2.39
C VAL A 67 -11.85 1.41 -1.81
N PHE A 68 -12.26 2.47 -1.12
CA PHE A 68 -13.61 2.55 -0.55
C PHE A 68 -14.71 2.63 -1.61
N ARG A 69 -14.43 3.24 -2.75
CA ARG A 69 -15.34 3.28 -3.90
C ARG A 69 -15.51 1.89 -4.52
N LEU A 70 -14.41 1.13 -4.67
CA LEU A 70 -14.43 -0.25 -5.14
C LEU A 70 -15.28 -1.13 -4.20
N LEU A 71 -15.10 -1.02 -2.88
CA LEU A 71 -15.90 -1.77 -1.90
C LEU A 71 -17.39 -1.48 -2.04
N ARG A 72 -17.78 -0.20 -2.10
CA ARG A 72 -19.19 0.17 -2.30
C ARG A 72 -19.74 -0.34 -3.64
N ARG A 73 -18.92 -0.35 -4.70
CA ARG A 73 -19.27 -0.90 -6.00
C ARG A 73 -19.63 -2.39 -5.94
N VAL A 74 -18.92 -3.14 -5.11
CA VAL A 74 -19.18 -4.58 -4.93
C VAL A 74 -20.18 -4.90 -3.81
N GLY A 75 -20.87 -3.86 -3.29
CA GLY A 75 -21.96 -4.00 -2.31
C GLY A 75 -21.50 -4.02 -0.86
N GLU A 76 -20.25 -3.66 -0.57
CA GLU A 76 -19.72 -3.67 0.80
C GLU A 76 -19.70 -2.26 1.43
N SER A 77 -19.92 -2.21 2.74
CA SER A 77 -19.79 -1.00 3.53
C SER A 77 -18.39 -0.92 4.17
N PRO A 78 -17.57 0.11 3.87
CA PRO A 78 -16.30 0.30 4.56
C PRO A 78 -16.43 0.34 6.08
N ASP A 79 -17.48 0.96 6.63
CA ASP A 79 -17.68 1.07 8.07
C ASP A 79 -17.95 -0.29 8.75
N ALA A 80 -18.55 -1.23 8.02
CA ALA A 80 -18.73 -2.60 8.49
C ALA A 80 -17.41 -3.38 8.50
N LEU A 81 -16.55 -3.17 7.50
CA LEU A 81 -15.31 -3.92 7.30
C LEU A 81 -14.13 -3.40 8.10
N PHE A 82 -14.12 -2.11 8.44
CA PHE A 82 -12.98 -1.47 9.10
C PHE A 82 -13.36 -0.87 10.45
N LEU A 83 -12.40 -0.90 11.35
CA LEU A 83 -12.38 -0.02 12.52
C LEU A 83 -11.72 1.30 12.11
N ARG A 84 -12.43 2.40 12.28
CA ARG A 84 -11.92 3.74 12.01
C ARG A 84 -11.44 4.39 13.30
N GLU A 85 -10.20 4.90 13.28
CA GLU A 85 -9.60 5.66 14.36
C GLU A 85 -9.13 7.04 13.85
N PRO A 86 -9.40 8.14 14.57
CA PRO A 86 -8.86 9.45 14.23
C PRO A 86 -7.34 9.42 14.19
N LEU A 87 -6.74 10.26 13.34
CA LEU A 87 -5.28 10.40 13.28
C LEU A 87 -4.72 10.68 14.68
N HIS A 88 -3.92 9.72 15.16
CA HIS A 88 -3.24 9.75 16.43
C HIS A 88 -1.77 9.41 16.21
N TRP A 89 -0.89 10.39 16.34
CA TRP A 89 0.55 10.20 16.34
C TRP A 89 1.01 9.93 17.76
N HIS A 90 1.45 8.74 18.04
CA HIS A 90 1.84 8.33 19.38
C HIS A 90 3.17 7.60 19.34
N LEU A 91 4.28 8.32 19.62
CA LEU A 91 5.58 7.68 19.84
C LEU A 91 5.73 7.43 21.34
N ALA A 92 6.08 6.21 21.71
CA ALA A 92 6.28 5.82 23.11
C ALA A 92 7.46 6.57 23.75
N ASP A 93 8.49 6.82 22.95
CA ASP A 93 9.74 7.48 23.32
C ASP A 93 9.84 8.91 22.76
N GLY A 94 8.72 9.54 22.40
CA GLY A 94 8.79 10.86 21.77
C GLY A 94 7.47 11.60 21.61
N PHE A 95 7.39 12.35 20.53
CA PHE A 95 6.29 13.25 20.21
C PHE A 95 4.94 12.55 20.08
N GLN A 96 3.89 13.16 20.68
CA GLN A 96 2.55 12.63 20.66
C GLN A 96 1.54 13.74 20.36
N PHE A 97 0.59 13.46 19.47
CA PHE A 97 -0.58 14.29 19.24
C PHE A 97 -1.78 13.48 18.77
N ARG A 98 -2.98 14.00 19.03
CA ARG A 98 -4.23 13.43 18.51
C ARG A 98 -5.06 14.52 17.84
N CYS A 99 -5.53 14.24 16.62
CA CYS A 99 -6.37 15.18 15.89
C CYS A 99 -7.79 15.22 16.46
N PRO A 100 -8.34 16.43 16.72
CA PRO A 100 -9.72 16.57 17.17
C PRO A 100 -10.68 16.27 16.02
N GLN A 101 -11.81 15.61 16.34
CA GLN A 101 -12.79 15.21 15.33
C GLN A 101 -13.68 16.35 14.83
N LYS A 102 -13.80 17.44 15.59
CA LYS A 102 -14.73 18.55 15.29
C LYS A 102 -14.11 19.71 14.51
N LEU A 103 -12.79 19.78 14.41
CA LEU A 103 -12.11 20.86 13.69
C LEU A 103 -11.87 20.48 12.23
N PRO A 104 -12.16 21.40 11.26
CA PRO A 104 -11.89 21.15 9.85
C PRO A 104 -10.37 21.21 9.55
N ALA A 105 -9.97 20.68 8.40
CA ALA A 105 -8.62 20.88 7.87
C ALA A 105 -8.42 22.36 7.46
N PRO A 106 -7.25 22.94 7.68
CA PRO A 106 -6.06 22.39 8.35
C PRO A 106 -6.03 22.62 9.87
N LEU A 107 -7.07 23.22 10.45
CA LEU A 107 -7.12 23.63 11.88
C LEU A 107 -6.97 22.44 12.83
N HIS A 108 -7.45 21.26 12.44
CA HIS A 108 -7.31 20.04 13.24
C HIS A 108 -5.83 19.65 13.46
N LEU A 109 -4.97 19.82 12.44
CA LEU A 109 -3.54 19.55 12.55
C LEU A 109 -2.81 20.63 13.36
N LEU A 110 -3.14 21.90 13.12
CA LEU A 110 -2.59 23.00 13.89
C LEU A 110 -2.87 22.81 15.38
N TRP A 111 -4.13 22.55 15.73
CA TRP A 111 -4.54 22.26 17.10
C TRP A 111 -3.79 21.06 17.68
N ALA A 112 -3.71 19.96 16.92
CA ALA A 112 -3.05 18.73 17.34
C ALA A 112 -1.58 18.97 17.68
N VAL A 113 -0.84 19.68 16.84
CA VAL A 113 0.57 20.02 17.08
C VAL A 113 0.72 20.93 18.29
N LEU A 114 -0.11 21.99 18.42
CA LEU A 114 -0.05 22.91 19.54
C LEU A 114 -0.34 22.23 20.88
N ARG A 115 -1.23 21.23 20.90
CA ARG A 115 -1.58 20.42 22.09
C ARG A 115 -0.70 19.18 22.24
N GLY A 116 0.23 18.96 21.32
CA GLY A 116 1.16 17.83 21.34
C GLY A 116 1.99 17.77 22.62
N LYS A 117 2.34 16.55 23.03
CA LYS A 117 3.07 16.26 24.27
C LYS A 117 4.52 15.90 23.97
N ASN A 118 5.36 15.93 25.00
CA ASN A 118 6.78 15.54 25.00
C ASN A 118 7.67 16.39 24.10
N VAL A 119 7.25 17.59 23.76
CA VAL A 119 8.01 18.59 23.00
C VAL A 119 7.69 19.99 23.51
N ASP A 120 8.65 20.89 23.47
CA ASP A 120 8.51 22.28 23.90
C ASP A 120 7.88 23.18 22.80
N TRP A 121 7.66 24.46 23.14
CA TRP A 121 7.07 25.42 22.21
C TRP A 121 7.98 25.76 21.02
N ALA A 122 9.28 25.78 21.21
CA ALA A 122 10.24 26.04 20.12
C ALA A 122 10.19 24.89 19.10
N GLN A 123 10.13 23.66 19.59
CA GLN A 123 9.98 22.45 18.77
C GLN A 123 8.66 22.45 18.00
N LYS A 124 7.52 22.77 18.64
CA LYS A 124 6.21 22.86 17.97
C LYS A 124 6.21 23.90 16.85
N THR A 125 6.74 25.10 17.14
CA THR A 125 6.81 26.17 16.11
C THR A 125 7.75 25.81 14.98
N ALA A 126 8.84 25.09 15.25
CA ALA A 126 9.74 24.57 14.22
C ALA A 126 9.01 23.59 13.28
N LEU A 127 8.27 22.61 13.82
CA LEU A 127 7.50 21.68 13.02
C LEU A 127 6.45 22.39 12.16
N LEU A 128 5.72 23.36 12.72
CA LEU A 128 4.74 24.15 11.96
C LEU A 128 5.38 24.95 10.82
N ARG A 129 6.58 25.54 11.03
CA ARG A 129 7.35 26.21 9.97
C ARG A 129 7.77 25.23 8.87
N GLN A 130 8.24 24.04 9.24
CA GLN A 130 8.59 22.97 8.29
C GLN A 130 7.38 22.56 7.46
N MET A 131 6.22 22.32 8.08
CA MET A 131 4.99 21.99 7.36
C MET A 131 4.57 23.12 6.39
N ALA A 132 4.66 24.39 6.81
CA ALA A 132 4.37 25.53 5.96
C ALA A 132 5.39 25.66 4.80
N ALA A 133 6.67 25.37 5.05
CA ALA A 133 7.70 25.34 4.01
C ALA A 133 7.43 24.22 2.99
N LEU A 134 7.05 23.03 3.45
CA LEU A 134 6.69 21.91 2.59
C LEU A 134 5.47 22.21 1.70
N GLN A 135 4.42 22.82 2.27
CA GLN A 135 3.26 23.25 1.49
C GLN A 135 3.63 24.30 0.44
N ARG A 136 4.51 25.26 0.75
CA ARG A 136 5.01 26.24 -0.22
C ARG A 136 5.83 25.58 -1.32
N TRP A 137 6.69 24.62 -0.97
CA TRP A 137 7.47 23.83 -1.91
C TRP A 137 6.52 23.07 -2.87
N HIS A 138 5.53 22.38 -2.31
CA HIS A 138 4.53 21.66 -3.11
C HIS A 138 3.77 22.58 -4.10
N LYS A 139 3.36 23.77 -3.67
CA LYS A 139 2.66 24.72 -4.54
C LYS A 139 3.53 25.28 -5.68
N ARG A 140 4.83 25.41 -5.45
CA ARG A 140 5.77 25.95 -6.45
C ARG A 140 6.19 24.91 -7.49
N GLN A 141 6.01 23.64 -7.24
CA GLN A 141 6.37 22.51 -8.12
C GLN A 141 7.83 22.59 -8.64
N PRO A 142 8.85 22.82 -7.82
CA PRO A 142 10.25 22.84 -8.28
C PRO A 142 10.68 21.43 -8.73
N PRO A 143 11.88 21.27 -9.31
CA PRO A 143 12.45 19.95 -9.54
C PRO A 143 12.39 19.06 -8.29
N ASP A 144 12.13 17.76 -8.47
CA ASP A 144 12.04 16.82 -7.37
C ASP A 144 13.41 16.61 -6.72
N GLN A 145 13.41 16.36 -5.41
CA GLN A 145 14.61 16.09 -4.63
C GLN A 145 14.34 15.05 -3.55
N SER A 146 15.40 14.55 -2.90
CA SER A 146 15.22 13.63 -1.77
C SER A 146 14.67 14.38 -0.54
N ILE A 147 13.96 13.64 0.29
CA ILE A 147 13.43 14.19 1.54
C ILE A 147 14.59 14.62 2.45
N ALA A 148 15.67 13.83 2.52
CA ALA A 148 16.85 14.17 3.31
C ALA A 148 17.46 15.51 2.87
N SER A 149 17.67 15.72 1.54
CA SER A 149 18.20 16.99 1.03
C SER A 149 17.32 18.18 1.43
N TRP A 150 15.99 18.04 1.33
CA TRP A 150 15.08 19.08 1.76
C TRP A 150 15.15 19.35 3.27
N LEU A 151 15.26 18.29 4.09
CA LEU A 151 15.43 18.45 5.55
C LEU A 151 16.72 19.16 5.90
N ASP A 152 17.82 18.92 5.14
CA ASP A 152 19.09 19.64 5.28
C ASP A 152 18.94 21.13 4.92
N GLU A 153 18.31 21.45 3.79
CA GLU A 153 18.00 22.83 3.39
C GLU A 153 17.17 23.57 4.44
N GLN A 154 16.20 22.88 5.06
CA GLN A 154 15.38 23.45 6.13
C GLN A 154 16.08 23.44 7.50
N ARG A 155 17.30 22.94 7.60
CA ARG A 155 18.09 22.80 8.84
C ARG A 155 17.30 22.07 9.94
N VAL A 156 16.62 20.98 9.54
CA VAL A 156 15.84 20.17 10.49
C VAL A 156 16.79 19.39 11.39
N GLY A 157 16.72 19.61 12.71
CA GLY A 157 17.52 18.90 13.69
C GLY A 157 17.17 17.41 13.80
N GLU A 158 18.15 16.60 14.27
CA GLU A 158 18.01 15.14 14.34
C GLU A 158 16.80 14.70 15.18
N GLU A 159 16.48 15.43 16.21
CA GLU A 159 15.30 15.14 17.05
C GLU A 159 14.00 15.09 16.24
N TRP A 160 13.74 16.10 15.39
CA TRP A 160 12.57 16.09 14.52
C TRP A 160 12.68 15.09 13.39
N ARG A 161 13.89 14.80 12.90
CA ARG A 161 14.10 13.71 11.94
C ARG A 161 13.69 12.37 12.53
N ALA A 162 14.08 12.08 13.74
CA ALA A 162 13.78 10.83 14.44
C ALA A 162 12.30 10.73 14.87
N GLN A 163 11.75 11.80 15.48
CA GLN A 163 10.40 11.73 16.07
C GLN A 163 9.25 11.98 15.10
N PHE A 164 9.51 12.56 13.94
CA PHE A 164 8.43 12.88 12.99
C PHE A 164 8.75 12.48 11.56
N TRP A 165 9.83 12.99 10.98
CA TRP A 165 10.07 12.84 9.55
C TRP A 165 10.38 11.41 9.15
N ARG A 166 11.31 10.74 9.81
CA ARG A 166 11.69 9.36 9.50
C ARG A 166 10.53 8.38 9.66
N PRO A 167 9.81 8.33 10.80
CA PRO A 167 8.66 7.44 10.95
C PRO A 167 7.54 7.73 9.95
N MET A 168 7.28 9.01 9.61
CA MET A 168 6.29 9.41 8.62
C MET A 168 6.70 8.95 7.20
N VAL A 169 7.95 9.18 6.81
CA VAL A 169 8.46 8.82 5.48
C VAL A 169 8.47 7.30 5.31
N LEU A 170 8.98 6.57 6.29
CA LEU A 170 9.01 5.11 6.25
C LEU A 170 7.60 4.52 6.26
N GLY A 171 6.71 5.03 7.10
CA GLY A 171 5.31 4.58 7.16
C GLY A 171 4.52 4.87 5.88
N ALA A 172 4.77 6.01 5.23
CA ALA A 172 4.04 6.41 4.03
C ALA A 172 4.63 5.84 2.73
N LEU A 173 5.97 5.80 2.61
CA LEU A 173 6.67 5.50 1.35
C LEU A 173 7.45 4.18 1.38
N ASN A 174 7.71 3.62 2.56
CA ASN A 174 8.62 2.48 2.75
C ASN A 174 9.94 2.67 1.98
N THR A 175 10.47 3.87 1.99
CA THR A 175 11.70 4.27 1.26
C THR A 175 12.49 5.20 2.17
N PRO A 176 13.81 5.01 2.32
CA PRO A 176 14.64 5.87 3.19
C PRO A 176 14.58 7.33 2.75
N PRO A 177 14.60 8.31 3.68
CA PRO A 177 14.57 9.73 3.36
C PRO A 177 15.65 10.18 2.37
N GLU A 178 16.80 9.51 2.36
CA GLU A 178 17.94 9.79 1.49
C GLU A 178 17.64 9.59 0.00
N SER A 179 16.75 8.66 -0.32
CA SER A 179 16.35 8.34 -1.69
C SER A 179 14.88 8.64 -2.00
N ALA A 180 14.06 8.82 -0.95
CA ALA A 180 12.62 9.03 -1.10
C ALA A 180 12.29 10.39 -1.74
N SER A 181 11.38 10.37 -2.72
CA SER A 181 10.89 11.55 -3.43
C SER A 181 10.07 12.47 -2.52
N LEU A 182 10.51 13.72 -2.41
CA LEU A 182 9.77 14.76 -1.70
C LEU A 182 8.42 15.07 -2.39
N ARG A 183 8.37 14.99 -3.72
CA ARG A 183 7.14 15.20 -4.49
C ARG A 183 6.09 14.16 -4.19
N VAL A 184 6.47 12.89 -4.13
CA VAL A 184 5.55 11.79 -3.78
C VAL A 184 5.02 11.97 -2.36
N LEU A 185 5.89 12.31 -1.40
CA LEU A 185 5.46 12.62 -0.02
C LEU A 185 4.47 13.79 0.01
N CYS A 186 4.74 14.87 -0.72
CA CYS A 186 3.83 16.01 -0.81
C CYS A 186 2.46 15.63 -1.38
N HIS A 187 2.38 14.76 -2.38
CA HIS A 187 1.10 14.26 -2.90
C HIS A 187 0.34 13.45 -1.85
N VAL A 188 1.03 12.56 -1.12
CA VAL A 188 0.41 11.80 -0.02
C VAL A 188 -0.17 12.71 1.05
N LEU A 189 0.57 13.74 1.44
CA LEU A 189 0.11 14.70 2.45
C LEU A 189 -1.01 15.61 1.92
N ALA A 190 -0.93 16.04 0.66
CA ALA A 190 -1.92 16.92 0.05
C ALA A 190 -3.29 16.25 -0.09
N ASP A 191 -3.32 15.01 -0.56
CA ASP A 191 -4.54 14.24 -0.74
C ASP A 191 -5.01 13.54 0.54
N GLY A 192 -4.10 13.37 1.51
CA GLY A 192 -4.33 12.85 2.85
C GLY A 192 -4.66 13.96 3.86
N VAL A 193 -3.76 14.16 4.80
CA VAL A 193 -3.99 14.98 6.01
C VAL A 193 -4.26 16.47 5.74
N TRP A 194 -3.89 17.02 4.55
CA TRP A 194 -4.19 18.40 4.19
C TRP A 194 -5.54 18.56 3.47
N ALA A 195 -6.06 17.50 2.82
CA ALA A 195 -7.29 17.57 2.02
C ALA A 195 -8.53 17.74 2.88
N SER A 196 -8.69 16.90 3.88
CA SER A 196 -9.81 16.93 4.82
C SER A 196 -9.42 16.30 6.15
N ARG A 197 -10.20 16.58 7.19
CA ARG A 197 -9.95 16.04 8.51
C ARG A 197 -9.91 14.51 8.54
N ASP A 198 -10.86 13.90 7.86
CA ASP A 198 -11.07 12.45 7.86
C ASP A 198 -10.14 11.69 6.89
N ALA A 199 -9.48 12.40 5.97
CA ALA A 199 -8.55 11.77 5.04
C ALA A 199 -7.31 11.17 5.74
N GLY A 200 -6.93 11.72 6.91
CA GLY A 200 -5.85 11.19 7.74
C GLY A 200 -6.27 10.11 8.73
N ASP A 201 -7.56 9.82 8.91
CA ASP A 201 -8.02 8.81 9.86
C ASP A 201 -7.53 7.41 9.44
N PHE A 202 -7.18 6.58 10.41
CA PHE A 202 -6.75 5.21 10.18
C PHE A 202 -7.95 4.27 10.02
N TYR A 203 -7.82 3.32 9.11
CA TYR A 203 -8.79 2.26 8.85
C TYR A 203 -8.09 0.91 8.97
N MET A 204 -8.43 0.15 9.99
CA MET A 204 -7.89 -1.17 10.30
C MET A 204 -8.92 -2.23 9.95
N ALA A 205 -8.55 -3.21 9.13
CA ALA A 205 -9.46 -4.28 8.75
C ALA A 205 -9.83 -5.15 9.97
N LYS A 206 -11.14 -5.38 10.17
CA LYS A 206 -11.67 -6.21 11.27
C LYS A 206 -11.48 -7.70 11.04
N ARG A 207 -11.16 -8.10 9.80
CA ARG A 207 -10.85 -9.46 9.37
C ARG A 207 -9.61 -9.43 8.49
N ASN A 208 -9.06 -10.58 8.14
CA ASN A 208 -7.97 -10.65 7.18
C ASN A 208 -8.40 -10.05 5.82
N LEU A 209 -7.42 -9.57 5.04
CA LEU A 209 -7.69 -8.81 3.82
C LEU A 209 -8.28 -9.66 2.68
N THR A 210 -8.10 -10.98 2.69
CA THR A 210 -8.81 -11.83 1.73
C THR A 210 -10.32 -11.74 1.96
N ASP A 211 -10.78 -11.89 3.20
CA ASP A 211 -12.19 -11.89 3.55
C ASP A 211 -12.81 -10.49 3.52
N ALA A 212 -12.04 -9.48 3.96
CA ALA A 212 -12.52 -8.10 3.99
C ALA A 212 -12.64 -7.46 2.61
N LEU A 213 -11.75 -7.83 1.68
CA LEU A 213 -11.59 -7.09 0.43
C LEU A 213 -11.63 -7.99 -0.82
N ALA A 214 -10.81 -9.05 -0.92
CA ALA A 214 -10.70 -9.85 -2.15
C ALA A 214 -11.94 -10.72 -2.39
N ALA A 215 -12.46 -11.38 -1.36
CA ALA A 215 -13.62 -12.25 -1.48
C ALA A 215 -14.91 -11.52 -1.90
N PRO A 216 -15.24 -10.32 -1.38
CA PRO A 216 -16.35 -9.51 -1.90
C PRO A 216 -16.23 -9.22 -3.40
N VAL A 217 -15.05 -8.85 -3.88
CA VAL A 217 -14.84 -8.61 -5.31
C VAL A 217 -15.08 -9.89 -6.11
N LEU A 218 -14.56 -11.04 -5.68
CA LEU A 218 -14.79 -12.31 -6.38
C LEU A 218 -16.28 -12.70 -6.41
N ARG A 219 -17.04 -12.46 -5.33
CA ARG A 219 -18.51 -12.67 -5.32
C ARG A 219 -19.19 -11.78 -6.36
N TYR A 220 -18.82 -10.50 -6.42
CA TYR A 220 -19.34 -9.58 -7.42
C TYR A 220 -19.02 -10.04 -8.84
N LEU A 221 -17.80 -10.51 -9.11
CA LEU A 221 -17.41 -11.04 -10.41
C LEU A 221 -18.25 -12.26 -10.81
N ALA A 222 -18.49 -13.19 -9.89
CA ALA A 222 -19.33 -14.37 -10.11
C ALA A 222 -20.77 -13.98 -10.47
N GLN A 223 -21.35 -12.97 -9.81
CA GLN A 223 -22.68 -12.43 -10.11
C GLN A 223 -22.77 -11.86 -11.54
N HIS A 224 -21.66 -11.39 -12.11
CA HIS A 224 -21.58 -10.89 -13.50
C HIS A 224 -21.15 -11.97 -14.50
N GLY A 225 -21.07 -13.24 -14.08
CA GLY A 225 -20.71 -14.35 -14.96
C GLY A 225 -19.22 -14.39 -15.34
N ALA A 226 -18.35 -13.68 -14.62
CA ALA A 226 -16.92 -13.72 -14.84
C ALA A 226 -16.31 -15.06 -14.39
N LYS A 227 -15.32 -15.55 -15.14
CA LYS A 227 -14.60 -16.78 -14.82
C LYS A 227 -13.36 -16.44 -13.97
N TYR A 228 -13.26 -16.96 -12.75
CA TYR A 228 -12.04 -16.88 -11.94
C TYR A 228 -11.26 -18.18 -12.04
N ARG A 229 -9.98 -18.08 -12.39
CA ARG A 229 -9.07 -19.23 -12.59
C ARG A 229 -7.85 -19.10 -11.66
N PRO A 230 -7.97 -19.55 -10.39
CA PRO A 230 -6.84 -19.68 -9.51
C PRO A 230 -5.91 -20.84 -9.95
N ASN A 231 -4.68 -20.87 -9.43
CA ASN A 231 -3.63 -21.82 -9.78
C ASN A 231 -3.36 -21.90 -11.29
N CYS A 232 -3.62 -20.83 -12.03
CA CYS A 232 -3.41 -20.73 -13.47
C CYS A 232 -2.37 -19.63 -13.75
N ARG A 233 -1.12 -20.06 -13.91
CA ARG A 233 -0.02 -19.16 -14.26
C ARG A 233 0.05 -19.01 -15.77
N ILE A 234 -0.20 -17.79 -16.26
CA ILE A 234 0.07 -17.44 -17.65
C ILE A 234 1.58 -17.22 -17.81
N ALA A 235 2.22 -17.99 -18.63
CA ALA A 235 3.66 -17.92 -18.85
C ALA A 235 4.03 -16.86 -19.90
N GLN A 236 3.26 -16.80 -20.99
CA GLN A 236 3.48 -15.88 -22.10
C GLN A 236 2.14 -15.49 -22.72
N VAL A 237 2.10 -14.29 -23.28
CA VAL A 237 0.96 -13.79 -24.04
C VAL A 237 1.43 -13.47 -25.47
N GLN A 238 0.59 -13.76 -26.44
CA GLN A 238 0.79 -13.38 -27.84
C GLN A 238 -0.24 -12.33 -28.23
N ALA A 239 0.18 -11.36 -29.04
CA ALA A 239 -0.70 -10.35 -29.60
C ALA A 239 -0.56 -10.34 -31.13
N ALA A 240 -1.66 -10.62 -31.84
CA ALA A 240 -1.69 -10.63 -33.28
C ALA A 240 -3.09 -10.25 -33.78
N SER A 241 -3.15 -9.53 -34.91
CA SER A 241 -4.39 -9.18 -35.61
C SER A 241 -5.46 -8.54 -34.70
N GLY A 242 -5.04 -7.70 -33.75
CA GLY A 242 -5.93 -7.03 -32.81
C GLY A 242 -6.58 -7.94 -31.77
N LYS A 243 -6.01 -9.11 -31.54
CA LYS A 243 -6.42 -10.08 -30.51
C LYS A 243 -5.24 -10.44 -29.61
N VAL A 244 -5.57 -10.89 -28.41
CA VAL A 244 -4.61 -11.32 -27.39
C VAL A 244 -4.85 -12.79 -27.08
N GLN A 245 -3.80 -13.62 -27.15
CA GLN A 245 -3.88 -15.02 -26.79
C GLN A 245 -3.19 -15.26 -25.43
N ALA A 246 -3.90 -15.89 -24.51
CA ALA A 246 -3.42 -16.29 -23.20
C ALA A 246 -4.01 -17.66 -22.83
N ASP A 247 -3.21 -18.58 -22.30
CA ASP A 247 -3.65 -19.92 -21.91
C ASP A 247 -4.43 -20.66 -23.02
N GLY A 248 -3.97 -20.57 -24.27
CA GLY A 248 -4.62 -21.20 -25.42
C GLY A 248 -5.98 -20.59 -25.81
N GLN A 249 -6.42 -19.51 -25.18
CA GLN A 249 -7.66 -18.80 -25.47
C GLN A 249 -7.40 -17.46 -26.12
N THR A 250 -8.30 -17.03 -26.99
CA THR A 250 -8.24 -15.74 -27.68
C THR A 250 -9.20 -14.74 -27.04
N PHE A 251 -8.69 -13.55 -26.76
CA PHE A 251 -9.42 -12.43 -26.15
C PHE A 251 -9.38 -11.20 -27.06
N ASP A 252 -10.38 -10.33 -26.90
CA ASP A 252 -10.43 -9.03 -27.58
C ASP A 252 -9.44 -8.02 -26.98
N ALA A 253 -9.09 -8.23 -25.72
CA ALA A 253 -8.15 -7.38 -24.97
C ALA A 253 -7.64 -8.08 -23.72
N ALA A 254 -6.55 -7.56 -23.14
CA ALA A 254 -6.05 -8.04 -21.86
C ALA A 254 -5.60 -6.89 -20.95
N VAL A 255 -5.77 -7.09 -19.63
CA VAL A 255 -5.18 -6.25 -18.59
C VAL A 255 -4.17 -7.08 -17.82
N PHE A 256 -2.90 -6.65 -17.80
CA PHE A 256 -1.84 -7.29 -17.03
C PHE A 256 -1.67 -6.58 -15.69
N ALA A 257 -1.99 -7.28 -14.63
CA ALA A 257 -1.98 -6.79 -13.26
C ALA A 257 -1.06 -7.62 -12.36
N VAL A 258 0.05 -8.08 -12.92
CA VAL A 258 1.08 -8.85 -12.23
C VAL A 258 2.13 -7.92 -11.60
N ALA A 259 2.88 -8.45 -10.62
CA ALA A 259 4.00 -7.70 -10.06
C ALA A 259 5.06 -7.40 -11.13
N PRO A 260 5.78 -6.27 -11.07
CA PRO A 260 6.72 -5.84 -12.12
C PRO A 260 7.75 -6.91 -12.47
N TYR A 261 8.28 -7.60 -11.47
CA TYR A 261 9.30 -8.65 -11.64
C TYR A 261 8.77 -9.94 -12.31
N HIS A 262 7.46 -10.04 -12.55
CA HIS A 262 6.84 -11.11 -13.33
C HIS A 262 6.35 -10.64 -14.70
N LEU A 263 6.47 -9.35 -14.99
CA LEU A 263 5.88 -8.77 -16.19
C LEU A 263 6.70 -9.03 -17.46
N ALA A 264 8.02 -8.89 -17.38
CA ALA A 264 8.88 -8.95 -18.56
C ALA A 264 8.72 -10.26 -19.38
N PRO A 265 8.69 -11.48 -18.77
CA PRO A 265 8.48 -12.72 -19.54
C PRO A 265 7.06 -12.88 -20.07
N LEU A 266 6.08 -12.17 -19.48
CA LEU A 266 4.68 -12.24 -19.88
C LEU A 266 4.38 -11.44 -21.15
N LEU A 267 5.13 -10.36 -21.39
CA LEU A 267 4.93 -9.46 -22.54
C LEU A 267 5.22 -10.16 -23.86
N PRO A 268 4.43 -9.87 -24.93
CA PRO A 268 4.75 -10.34 -26.28
C PRO A 268 6.16 -9.96 -26.70
N GLU A 269 6.83 -10.81 -27.48
CA GLU A 269 8.26 -10.72 -27.79
C GLU A 269 8.67 -9.37 -28.41
N HIS A 270 7.80 -8.79 -29.24
CA HIS A 270 8.07 -7.55 -29.99
C HIS A 270 7.41 -6.29 -29.40
N LEU A 271 6.85 -6.37 -28.18
CA LEU A 271 6.11 -5.27 -27.56
C LEU A 271 6.61 -5.02 -26.14
N GLY A 272 6.53 -3.77 -25.70
CA GLY A 272 6.75 -3.39 -24.32
C GLY A 272 8.22 -3.27 -23.92
N ASP A 273 9.14 -2.97 -24.84
CA ASP A 273 10.56 -2.79 -24.52
C ASP A 273 10.80 -1.66 -23.51
N ALA A 274 10.09 -0.55 -23.63
CA ALA A 274 10.14 0.52 -22.64
C ALA A 274 9.70 0.05 -21.24
N VAL A 275 8.72 -0.84 -21.18
CA VAL A 275 8.25 -1.46 -19.93
C VAL A 275 9.30 -2.42 -19.39
N ARG A 276 9.92 -3.27 -20.22
CA ARG A 276 11.01 -4.18 -19.80
C ARG A 276 12.17 -3.41 -19.18
N GLN A 277 12.61 -2.34 -19.84
CA GLN A 277 13.68 -1.47 -19.34
C GLN A 277 13.31 -0.81 -18.02
N ALA A 278 12.10 -0.24 -17.92
CA ALA A 278 11.64 0.40 -16.70
C ALA A 278 11.58 -0.57 -15.52
N VAL A 279 11.07 -1.79 -15.74
CA VAL A 279 10.97 -2.82 -14.69
C VAL A 279 12.32 -3.25 -14.16
N GLN A 280 13.36 -3.33 -15.02
CA GLN A 280 14.72 -3.66 -14.60
C GLN A 280 15.36 -2.59 -13.70
N GLN A 281 14.91 -1.34 -13.79
CA GLN A 281 15.42 -0.23 -12.99
C GLN A 281 14.71 -0.06 -11.63
N LEU A 282 13.64 -0.85 -11.38
CA LEU A 282 12.91 -0.77 -10.13
C LEU A 282 13.69 -1.40 -8.98
N SER A 283 13.83 -0.64 -7.91
CA SER A 283 14.29 -1.14 -6.62
C SER A 283 13.11 -1.40 -5.68
N TYR A 284 13.32 -2.26 -4.70
CA TYR A 284 12.27 -2.70 -3.77
C TYR A 284 12.79 -2.65 -2.35
N HIS A 285 11.88 -2.39 -1.40
CA HIS A 285 12.16 -2.53 0.02
C HIS A 285 11.25 -3.56 0.66
N ALA A 286 11.81 -4.28 1.61
CA ALA A 286 11.07 -5.26 2.40
C ALA A 286 10.28 -4.59 3.53
N ILE A 287 9.20 -5.25 3.93
CA ILE A 287 8.50 -4.98 5.18
C ILE A 287 8.43 -6.29 5.95
N THR A 288 8.81 -6.24 7.22
CA THR A 288 8.63 -7.36 8.14
C THR A 288 7.51 -7.03 9.12
N THR A 289 6.57 -7.94 9.27
CA THR A 289 5.56 -7.90 10.31
C THR A 289 5.79 -9.05 11.27
N VAL A 290 5.82 -8.76 12.56
CA VAL A 290 5.91 -9.74 13.64
C VAL A 290 4.62 -9.73 14.42
N TYR A 291 3.88 -10.82 14.36
CA TYR A 291 2.71 -11.05 15.20
C TYR A 291 3.15 -11.73 16.49
N LEU A 292 2.74 -11.20 17.62
CA LEU A 292 3.04 -11.72 18.96
C LEU A 292 1.75 -11.89 19.73
N ARG A 293 1.58 -13.04 20.39
CA ARG A 293 0.47 -13.31 21.31
C ARG A 293 1.00 -13.62 22.70
N TYR A 294 0.34 -13.08 23.70
CA TYR A 294 0.71 -13.15 25.10
C TYR A 294 -0.34 -13.88 25.92
N PRO A 295 -0.01 -14.44 27.10
CA PRO A 295 -0.96 -15.13 27.99
C PRO A 295 -2.01 -14.18 28.59
N GLN A 296 -1.80 -12.88 28.50
CA GLN A 296 -2.69 -11.86 29.07
C GLN A 296 -2.96 -10.74 28.05
N PRO A 297 -4.06 -9.99 28.19
CA PRO A 297 -4.38 -8.88 27.30
C PRO A 297 -3.28 -7.83 27.29
N LEU A 298 -2.98 -7.33 26.08
CA LEU A 298 -2.12 -6.19 25.85
C LEU A 298 -2.96 -4.91 25.87
N HIS A 299 -2.45 -3.88 26.54
CA HIS A 299 -3.06 -2.56 26.57
C HIS A 299 -2.08 -1.55 25.99
N LEU A 300 -2.09 -1.41 24.66
CA LEU A 300 -1.27 -0.41 24.00
C LEU A 300 -1.92 0.99 24.14
N PRO A 301 -1.12 2.05 24.30
CA PRO A 301 -1.62 3.40 24.55
C PRO A 301 -2.41 4.01 23.39
N ALA A 302 -2.18 3.51 22.17
CA ALA A 302 -2.87 3.93 20.96
C ALA A 302 -3.11 2.73 20.03
N ALA A 303 -4.03 2.88 19.07
CA ALA A 303 -4.26 1.88 18.04
C ALA A 303 -2.98 1.58 17.23
N LEU A 304 -2.17 2.62 17.03
CA LEU A 304 -0.85 2.55 16.44
C LEU A 304 0.12 3.29 17.35
N THR A 305 1.06 2.56 17.95
CA THR A 305 2.11 3.10 18.83
C THR A 305 3.46 2.96 18.14
N GLY A 306 4.19 4.05 17.99
CA GLY A 306 5.48 4.08 17.31
C GLY A 306 6.65 4.22 18.27
N PHE A 307 7.86 4.06 17.71
CA PHE A 307 9.13 4.37 18.35
C PHE A 307 9.99 5.23 17.43
N ALA A 308 10.67 6.23 18.02
CA ALA A 308 11.59 7.10 17.27
C ALA A 308 12.97 6.45 17.07
N HIS A 309 13.41 5.63 18.04
CA HIS A 309 14.78 5.13 18.13
C HIS A 309 14.87 3.60 18.21
N ARG A 310 13.84 2.87 17.77
CA ARG A 310 13.80 1.40 17.81
C ARG A 310 13.63 0.79 16.42
N PRO A 311 14.08 -0.46 16.20
CA PRO A 311 13.86 -1.18 14.96
C PRO A 311 12.37 -1.32 14.59
N THR A 312 11.52 -1.61 15.58
CA THR A 312 10.07 -1.62 15.43
C THR A 312 9.58 -0.17 15.29
N GLN A 313 9.23 0.23 14.07
CA GLN A 313 8.71 1.59 13.87
C GLN A 313 7.29 1.74 14.42
N TRP A 314 6.45 0.71 14.25
CA TRP A 314 5.05 0.76 14.65
C TRP A 314 4.57 -0.55 15.26
N LEU A 315 3.78 -0.44 16.32
CA LEU A 315 3.01 -1.52 16.94
C LEU A 315 1.53 -1.26 16.72
N LEU A 316 0.82 -2.18 16.08
CA LEU A 316 -0.63 -2.15 15.96
C LEU A 316 -1.25 -2.94 17.11
N ASP A 317 -2.20 -2.31 17.80
CA ASP A 317 -3.02 -2.93 18.85
C ASP A 317 -4.10 -3.82 18.22
N ARG A 318 -3.84 -5.11 18.13
CA ARG A 318 -4.81 -6.08 17.63
C ARG A 318 -5.96 -6.35 18.61
N GLY A 319 -5.82 -5.94 19.88
CA GLY A 319 -6.89 -5.97 20.86
C GLY A 319 -8.11 -5.18 20.44
N ARG A 320 -7.90 -4.08 19.72
CA ARG A 320 -8.98 -3.27 19.11
C ARG A 320 -9.70 -4.00 17.97
N LEU A 321 -9.10 -5.04 17.42
CA LEU A 321 -9.64 -5.91 16.37
C LEU A 321 -10.16 -7.24 16.94
N GLN A 322 -10.51 -7.29 18.22
CA GLN A 322 -11.02 -8.47 18.95
C GLN A 322 -9.98 -9.58 19.23
N HIS A 323 -8.68 -9.23 19.18
CA HIS A 323 -7.56 -10.11 19.56
C HIS A 323 -6.80 -9.50 20.74
N PRO A 324 -7.37 -9.50 21.98
CA PRO A 324 -6.90 -8.68 23.10
C PRO A 324 -5.46 -9.00 23.55
N ASN A 325 -4.99 -10.19 23.25
CA ASN A 325 -3.66 -10.68 23.64
C ASN A 325 -2.61 -10.48 22.55
N GLU A 326 -2.94 -9.82 21.43
CA GLU A 326 -2.09 -9.79 20.26
C GLU A 326 -1.63 -8.38 19.88
N ALA A 327 -0.39 -8.29 19.41
CA ALA A 327 0.15 -7.11 18.73
C ALA A 327 0.78 -7.50 17.40
N ALA A 328 0.81 -6.55 16.47
CA ALA A 328 1.59 -6.66 15.23
C ALA A 328 2.67 -5.57 15.22
N ALA A 329 3.93 -5.97 15.23
CA ALA A 329 5.08 -5.09 15.09
C ALA A 329 5.43 -4.95 13.61
N ILE A 330 5.60 -3.72 13.13
CA ILE A 330 5.86 -3.40 11.73
C ILE A 330 7.25 -2.77 11.61
N ILE A 331 8.07 -3.35 10.76
CA ILE A 331 9.43 -2.93 10.47
C ILE A 331 9.51 -2.61 8.97
N SER A 332 9.45 -1.33 8.64
CA SER A 332 9.63 -0.84 7.26
C SER A 332 11.10 -0.91 6.86
N THR A 333 11.37 -1.01 5.56
CA THR A 333 12.74 -1.13 5.02
C THR A 333 13.59 -2.17 5.79
N SER A 334 12.96 -3.29 6.16
CA SER A 334 13.57 -4.31 7.03
C SER A 334 14.83 -4.96 6.41
N ASP A 335 14.97 -4.91 5.09
CA ASP A 335 16.20 -5.26 4.36
C ASP A 335 17.39 -4.36 4.77
N LEU A 336 17.17 -3.05 4.89
CA LEU A 336 18.21 -2.10 5.30
C LEU A 336 18.48 -2.17 6.80
N VAL A 337 17.44 -2.33 7.61
CA VAL A 337 17.61 -2.52 9.07
C VAL A 337 18.41 -3.79 9.34
N ALA A 338 18.17 -4.88 8.61
CA ALA A 338 18.92 -6.12 8.70
C ALA A 338 20.40 -5.91 8.33
N GLN A 339 20.69 -5.16 7.26
CA GLN A 339 22.06 -4.86 6.83
C GLN A 339 22.84 -4.05 7.87
N SER A 340 22.22 -3.07 8.52
CA SER A 340 22.85 -2.27 9.55
C SER A 340 23.11 -3.07 10.85
N SER A 341 22.36 -4.15 11.07
CA SER A 341 22.49 -5.02 12.25
C SER A 341 23.49 -6.17 12.06
N LEU A 342 24.02 -6.37 10.83
CA LEU A 342 24.95 -7.47 10.47
C LEU A 342 26.37 -7.35 11.05
N HIS A 343 26.60 -6.51 12.09
CA HIS A 343 27.81 -6.63 12.92
C HIS A 343 27.80 -7.87 13.85
N THR A 344 26.72 -8.68 13.81
CA THR A 344 26.60 -9.97 14.51
C THR A 344 26.26 -11.07 13.49
N ASP A 345 26.95 -12.19 13.55
CA ASP A 345 26.92 -13.32 12.61
C ASP A 345 25.57 -14.06 12.55
N GLY A 346 24.47 -13.39 12.21
CA GLY A 346 23.17 -14.06 12.14
C GLY A 346 22.07 -13.25 11.44
N LYS A 347 21.01 -13.94 11.01
CA LYS A 347 19.77 -13.28 10.59
C LYS A 347 19.14 -12.59 11.79
N PRO A 348 18.57 -11.38 11.64
CA PRO A 348 17.89 -10.70 12.76
C PRO A 348 16.76 -11.59 13.32
N ASP A 349 16.75 -11.76 14.63
CA ASP A 349 15.59 -12.30 15.33
C ASP A 349 14.56 -11.18 15.54
N TRP A 350 13.70 -11.03 14.54
CA TRP A 350 12.67 -9.99 14.56
C TRP A 350 11.65 -10.16 15.68
N ALA A 351 11.39 -11.41 16.11
CA ALA A 351 10.45 -11.68 17.17
C ALA A 351 11.01 -11.26 18.54
N ALA A 352 12.26 -11.60 18.81
CA ALA A 352 12.97 -11.12 19.99
C ALA A 352 13.09 -9.58 19.98
N THR A 353 13.41 -8.98 18.83
CA THR A 353 13.48 -7.52 18.67
C THR A 353 12.13 -6.86 19.02
N ALA A 354 11.04 -7.33 18.43
CA ALA A 354 9.71 -6.77 18.66
C ALA A 354 9.26 -6.95 20.12
N HIS A 355 9.58 -8.08 20.75
CA HIS A 355 9.29 -8.31 22.16
C HIS A 355 10.08 -7.34 23.05
N GLN A 356 11.36 -7.14 22.78
CA GLN A 356 12.20 -6.18 23.52
C GLN A 356 11.69 -4.73 23.39
N ASP A 357 11.17 -4.37 22.22
CA ASP A 357 10.57 -3.04 22.03
C ASP A 357 9.24 -2.91 22.81
N LEU A 358 8.43 -3.97 22.90
CA LEU A 358 7.22 -4.01 23.75
C LEU A 358 7.53 -3.91 25.24
N LEU A 359 8.65 -4.43 25.71
CA LEU A 359 9.09 -4.29 27.11
C LEU A 359 9.34 -2.82 27.50
N GLN A 360 9.54 -1.91 26.56
CA GLN A 360 9.62 -0.47 26.85
C GLN A 360 8.26 0.11 27.27
N LEU A 361 7.15 -0.51 26.82
CA LEU A 361 5.80 -0.11 27.20
C LEU A 361 5.31 -0.85 28.45
N ASN A 362 5.72 -2.09 28.61
CA ASN A 362 5.38 -2.93 29.76
C ASN A 362 6.59 -3.78 30.17
N PRO A 363 7.43 -3.31 31.11
CA PRO A 363 8.63 -4.02 31.56
C PRO A 363 8.36 -5.42 32.22
N HIS A 364 7.13 -5.68 32.62
CA HIS A 364 6.71 -6.93 33.25
C HIS A 364 5.99 -7.87 32.27
N LEU A 365 6.03 -7.58 30.97
CA LEU A 365 5.40 -8.42 29.96
C LEU A 365 6.10 -9.79 29.91
N PRO A 366 5.36 -10.91 30.09
CA PRO A 366 5.96 -12.23 29.98
C PRO A 366 6.40 -12.53 28.54
N PRO A 367 7.19 -13.58 28.31
CA PRO A 367 7.48 -14.05 26.96
C PRO A 367 6.19 -14.33 26.17
N PRO A 368 6.19 -14.12 24.85
CA PRO A 368 5.03 -14.43 24.02
C PRO A 368 4.80 -15.95 23.98
N GLU A 369 3.52 -16.36 24.02
CA GLU A 369 3.09 -17.76 23.85
C GLU A 369 3.19 -18.21 22.40
N ALA A 370 2.94 -17.31 21.47
CA ALA A 370 3.03 -17.57 20.04
C ALA A 370 3.63 -16.37 19.32
N GLN A 371 4.37 -16.67 18.25
CA GLN A 371 4.98 -15.65 17.41
C GLN A 371 4.98 -16.08 15.95
N GLN A 372 4.73 -15.13 15.07
CA GLN A 372 4.83 -15.34 13.62
C GLN A 372 5.51 -14.14 12.95
N THR A 373 6.61 -14.40 12.30
CA THR A 373 7.31 -13.40 11.49
C THR A 373 7.02 -13.61 10.01
N ILE A 374 6.54 -12.57 9.35
CA ILE A 374 6.29 -12.56 7.91
C ILE A 374 7.09 -11.42 7.28
N THR A 375 7.98 -11.75 6.35
CA THR A 375 8.75 -10.76 5.59
C THR A 375 8.36 -10.80 4.12
N GLU A 376 7.74 -9.74 3.64
CA GLU A 376 7.55 -9.54 2.20
C GLU A 376 8.78 -8.81 1.65
N LYS A 377 9.64 -9.55 0.95
CA LYS A 377 10.94 -9.02 0.47
C LYS A 377 10.80 -7.92 -0.58
N ARG A 378 9.71 -7.91 -1.34
CA ARG A 378 9.40 -6.92 -2.37
C ARG A 378 8.07 -6.27 -2.05
N ALA A 379 7.95 -5.78 -0.81
CA ALA A 379 6.69 -5.22 -0.29
C ALA A 379 6.23 -4.02 -1.12
N THR A 380 7.15 -3.11 -1.41
CA THR A 380 6.89 -1.91 -2.21
C THR A 380 8.01 -1.66 -3.23
N VAL A 381 7.65 -1.10 -4.36
CA VAL A 381 8.62 -0.42 -5.22
C VAL A 381 9.06 0.86 -4.51
N ALA A 382 10.36 1.14 -4.49
CA ALA A 382 10.91 2.34 -3.87
C ALA A 382 10.39 3.61 -4.55
N SER A 383 9.96 4.56 -3.76
CA SER A 383 9.43 5.86 -4.22
C SER A 383 10.58 6.87 -4.39
N THR A 384 11.48 6.59 -5.32
CA THR A 384 12.70 7.39 -5.53
C THR A 384 12.45 8.68 -6.32
N VAL A 385 13.40 9.61 -6.17
CA VAL A 385 13.42 10.88 -6.91
C VAL A 385 13.42 10.65 -8.42
N ASN A 386 12.64 11.45 -9.16
CA ASN A 386 12.59 11.41 -10.62
C ASN A 386 12.19 10.06 -11.25
N ARG A 387 11.50 9.19 -10.53
CA ARG A 387 10.96 7.95 -11.09
C ARG A 387 10.01 8.30 -12.26
N ARG A 388 10.24 7.67 -13.41
CA ARG A 388 9.42 7.84 -14.61
C ARG A 388 8.57 6.60 -14.86
N LEU A 389 7.37 6.80 -15.35
CA LEU A 389 6.53 5.72 -15.85
C LEU A 389 6.99 5.32 -17.26
N PRO A 390 6.90 4.02 -17.62
CA PRO A 390 7.22 3.58 -18.97
C PRO A 390 6.20 4.09 -19.99
N ASP A 391 6.63 4.21 -21.25
CA ASP A 391 5.71 4.32 -22.36
C ASP A 391 5.01 2.96 -22.57
N MET A 392 3.70 3.01 -22.80
CA MET A 392 2.83 1.84 -22.97
C MET A 392 2.01 1.92 -24.27
N VAL A 393 2.35 2.83 -25.17
CA VAL A 393 1.57 3.10 -26.39
C VAL A 393 1.50 1.86 -27.29
N ASP A 394 2.62 1.16 -27.48
CA ASP A 394 2.70 -0.06 -28.26
C ASP A 394 1.82 -1.18 -27.70
N LEU A 395 1.85 -1.41 -26.40
CA LEU A 395 1.00 -2.36 -25.69
C LEU A 395 -0.47 -1.99 -25.83
N ASN A 396 -0.82 -0.73 -25.57
CA ASN A 396 -2.22 -0.27 -25.67
C ASN A 396 -2.77 -0.39 -27.09
N THR A 397 -1.95 -0.13 -28.10
CA THR A 397 -2.27 -0.34 -29.50
C THR A 397 -2.53 -1.83 -29.81
N ALA A 398 -1.77 -2.72 -29.17
CA ALA A 398 -1.97 -4.16 -29.24
C ALA A 398 -3.07 -4.69 -28.29
N ARG A 399 -3.89 -3.80 -27.69
CA ARG A 399 -4.99 -4.09 -26.77
C ARG A 399 -4.56 -4.77 -25.47
N ILE A 400 -3.38 -4.40 -24.97
CA ILE A 400 -2.85 -4.81 -23.69
C ILE A 400 -2.67 -3.56 -22.81
N TRP A 401 -3.35 -3.55 -21.67
CA TRP A 401 -3.20 -2.49 -20.66
C TRP A 401 -2.50 -3.02 -19.42
N LEU A 402 -1.72 -2.18 -18.79
CA LEU A 402 -1.03 -2.54 -17.55
C LEU A 402 -1.72 -1.89 -16.36
N ALA A 403 -1.77 -2.61 -15.24
CA ALA A 403 -2.26 -2.13 -13.96
C ALA A 403 -1.34 -2.61 -12.83
N GLY A 404 -1.10 -1.75 -11.83
CA GLY A 404 -0.26 -2.07 -10.69
C GLY A 404 0.09 -0.81 -9.90
N ASP A 405 0.32 -0.96 -8.61
CA ASP A 405 0.70 0.12 -7.71
C ASP A 405 1.95 0.89 -8.16
N TRP A 406 2.86 0.23 -8.86
CA TRP A 406 4.09 0.79 -9.42
C TRP A 406 3.86 1.69 -10.65
N LEU A 407 2.68 1.67 -11.26
CA LEU A 407 2.29 2.50 -12.41
C LEU A 407 1.55 3.77 -11.99
N HIS A 408 1.50 4.08 -10.71
CA HIS A 408 0.92 5.33 -10.26
C HIS A 408 1.97 6.45 -10.27
N ASP A 409 1.62 7.59 -10.87
CA ASP A 409 2.51 8.74 -11.05
C ASP A 409 2.67 9.61 -9.80
N ARG A 410 1.66 9.63 -8.93
CA ARG A 410 1.60 10.51 -7.75
C ARG A 410 1.84 9.80 -6.42
N TYR A 411 1.43 8.53 -6.31
CA TYR A 411 1.43 7.81 -5.04
C TYR A 411 2.51 6.75 -4.97
N PRO A 412 2.95 6.41 -3.76
CA PRO A 412 3.80 5.25 -3.53
C PRO A 412 3.04 3.96 -3.83
N ALA A 413 3.74 2.84 -3.79
CA ALA A 413 3.14 1.52 -3.97
C ALA A 413 2.18 1.20 -2.80
N THR A 414 0.90 1.47 -3.01
CA THR A 414 -0.20 1.32 -2.03
C THR A 414 -1.40 0.61 -2.64
N LEU A 415 -2.34 0.17 -1.79
CA LEU A 415 -3.62 -0.37 -2.25
C LEU A 415 -4.42 0.66 -3.06
N GLU A 416 -4.37 1.93 -2.66
CA GLU A 416 -5.03 3.02 -3.39
C GLU A 416 -4.47 3.18 -4.79
N ALA A 417 -3.14 3.19 -4.93
CA ALA A 417 -2.45 3.25 -6.22
C ALA A 417 -2.80 2.04 -7.11
N ALA A 418 -2.84 0.84 -6.52
CA ALA A 418 -3.21 -0.37 -7.23
C ALA A 418 -4.64 -0.31 -7.78
N VAL A 419 -5.61 0.09 -6.94
CA VAL A 419 -7.02 0.19 -7.34
C VAL A 419 -7.21 1.27 -8.41
N GLN A 420 -6.60 2.46 -8.25
CA GLN A 420 -6.71 3.53 -9.24
C GLN A 420 -6.13 3.14 -10.61
N THR A 421 -5.00 2.46 -10.64
CA THR A 421 -4.40 1.99 -11.90
C THR A 421 -5.23 0.89 -12.54
N GLY A 422 -5.83 0.00 -11.75
CA GLY A 422 -6.77 -1.03 -12.24
C GLY A 422 -8.04 -0.42 -12.83
N GLU A 423 -8.64 0.56 -12.16
CA GLU A 423 -9.79 1.32 -12.66
C GLU A 423 -9.45 2.03 -13.97
N ARG A 424 -8.31 2.72 -14.04
CA ARG A 424 -7.82 3.42 -15.25
C ARG A 424 -7.63 2.46 -16.42
N ALA A 425 -6.97 1.32 -16.21
CA ALA A 425 -6.75 0.32 -17.24
C ALA A 425 -8.08 -0.23 -17.80
N ALA A 426 -9.06 -0.50 -16.92
CA ALA A 426 -10.39 -0.94 -17.33
C ALA A 426 -11.11 0.11 -18.18
N GLN A 427 -11.09 1.38 -17.78
CA GLN A 427 -11.72 2.47 -18.51
C GLN A 427 -11.08 2.66 -19.89
N GLN A 428 -9.76 2.65 -19.99
CA GLN A 428 -9.03 2.76 -21.26
C GLN A 428 -9.34 1.56 -22.18
N CYS A 429 -9.37 0.35 -21.63
CA CYS A 429 -9.72 -0.85 -22.37
C CYS A 429 -11.13 -0.75 -22.98
N LEU A 430 -12.13 -0.38 -22.19
CA LEU A 430 -13.51 -0.23 -22.65
C LEU A 430 -13.65 0.87 -23.72
N ALA A 431 -13.00 2.00 -23.54
CA ALA A 431 -13.01 3.11 -24.50
C ALA A 431 -12.44 2.67 -25.86
N ALA A 432 -11.30 1.97 -25.87
CA ALA A 432 -10.69 1.48 -27.10
C ALA A 432 -11.56 0.45 -27.85
N LEU A 433 -12.25 -0.42 -27.10
CA LEU A 433 -13.17 -1.41 -27.71
C LEU A 433 -14.44 -0.77 -28.29
N ALA A 434 -14.96 0.30 -27.66
CA ALA A 434 -16.12 1.02 -28.15
C ALA A 434 -15.84 1.74 -29.49
N HIS A 435 -14.68 2.33 -29.65
CA HIS A 435 -14.28 3.01 -30.91
C HIS A 435 -14.18 2.03 -32.10
N THR A 436 -13.80 0.78 -31.87
CA THR A 436 -13.69 -0.22 -32.93
C THR A 436 -15.05 -0.77 -33.39
N SER A 437 -16.07 -0.68 -32.54
CA SER A 437 -17.46 -1.16 -32.85
C SER A 437 -18.24 -0.13 -33.67
N GLY A 438 -17.86 1.15 -33.67
CA GLY A 438 -18.52 2.23 -34.40
C GLY A 438 -18.00 2.45 -35.84
N THR A 439 -16.94 1.76 -36.25
CA THR A 439 -16.28 1.91 -37.57
C THR A 439 -16.56 0.70 -38.49
N ARG A 440 -17.48 -0.17 -38.14
CA ARG A 440 -17.93 -1.30 -39.00
C ARG A 440 -19.34 -1.07 -39.52
#